data_3576ba46af0e025c513b662264fbc7e6
#
_entry.id   3576ba46af0e025c513b662264fbc7e6
#
_cell.length_a   1.000
_cell.length_b   1.000
_cell.length_c   1.000
_cell.angle_alpha   90.00
_cell.angle_beta   90.00
_cell.angle_gamma   90.00
#
_symmetry.space_group_name_H-M   'P 1'
#
loop_
_entity.id
_entity.type
_entity.pdbx_description
1 polymer ?
#
loop_
_entity_poly.entity_id
_entity_poly.type
_entity_poly.pdbx_seq_one_letter_code
_entity_poly.pdbx_strand_id
1 'polypeptide(L)'
;MSDCCSPKGYRWIFSERSARSEAKRYRRKGLDSTSRRIIDFVKTQGVEGKTVLEVGGGIGAIQIELLKAGASRAISVELTPTYEEVAGELLREAGLVDRVDRSVMDFAAAAERVSSADIVILNRVICCYPDMPRLTGAAADHARRLLLMTYPRRTWWLRIGLGLGNVLLWLMRREFHIFLHPPSQIIATSGEHGLEPVLDEKGFIWTVAALRRAA
;
A
#
# COMPACT_ATOMS: atom_id res chain seq x y z
N MET A 1 21.08 -13.00 4.75
CA MET A 1 19.85 -12.17 4.71
C MET A 1 19.96 -11.34 3.45
N SER A 2 19.09 -11.60 2.46
CA SER A 2 19.16 -10.90 1.17
C SER A 2 18.77 -9.44 1.36
N ASP A 3 19.62 -8.52 0.90
CA ASP A 3 19.44 -7.04 0.92
C ASP A 3 18.25 -6.54 0.06
N CYS A 4 17.26 -7.40 -0.18
CA CYS A 4 16.12 -7.13 -1.04
C CYS A 4 15.24 -5.96 -0.56
N CYS A 5 15.29 -5.65 0.74
CA CYS A 5 14.64 -4.49 1.36
C CYS A 5 15.59 -3.31 1.55
N SER A 6 16.77 -3.31 0.89
CA SER A 6 17.64 -2.16 0.98
C SER A 6 16.99 -0.94 0.32
N PRO A 7 17.05 0.25 0.93
CA PRO A 7 16.52 1.47 0.33
C PRO A 7 17.08 1.76 -1.08
N LYS A 8 18.25 1.22 -1.41
CA LYS A 8 18.91 1.38 -2.72
C LYS A 8 18.14 0.72 -3.87
N GLY A 9 17.64 -0.52 -3.69
CA GLY A 9 16.88 -1.24 -4.72
C GLY A 9 15.56 -0.54 -5.05
N TYR A 10 14.87 -0.04 -4.04
CA TYR A 10 13.59 0.66 -4.19
C TYR A 10 13.73 2.04 -4.82
N ARG A 11 14.77 2.83 -4.47
CA ARG A 11 14.98 4.20 -4.98
C ARG A 11 15.10 4.29 -6.49
N TRP A 12 15.50 3.23 -7.15
CA TRP A 12 15.60 3.23 -8.62
C TRP A 12 14.23 3.12 -9.29
N ILE A 13 13.35 2.26 -8.77
CA ILE A 13 11.98 2.06 -9.30
C ILE A 13 11.07 3.19 -8.82
N PHE A 14 11.11 3.48 -7.52
CA PHE A 14 10.35 4.54 -6.87
C PHE A 14 11.16 5.83 -6.81
N SER A 15 11.44 6.40 -8.00
CA SER A 15 12.24 7.61 -8.14
C SER A 15 11.38 8.87 -8.04
N GLU A 16 11.99 10.03 -7.78
CA GLU A 16 11.31 11.34 -7.83
C GLU A 16 10.62 11.60 -9.18
N ARG A 17 11.23 11.14 -10.28
CA ARG A 17 10.61 11.23 -11.61
C ARG A 17 9.32 10.44 -11.68
N SER A 18 9.29 9.24 -11.09
CA SER A 18 8.09 8.42 -10.97
C SER A 18 7.03 9.12 -10.12
N ALA A 19 7.41 9.68 -8.97
CA ALA A 19 6.53 10.44 -8.09
C ALA A 19 5.89 11.64 -8.80
N ARG A 20 6.70 12.46 -9.51
CA ARG A 20 6.20 13.62 -10.28
C ARG A 20 5.26 13.20 -11.42
N SER A 21 5.56 12.09 -12.10
CA SER A 21 4.70 11.54 -13.16
C SER A 21 3.36 11.07 -12.61
N GLU A 22 3.39 10.37 -11.47
CA GLU A 22 2.20 9.88 -10.78
C GLU A 22 1.33 11.03 -10.25
N ALA A 23 1.92 12.05 -9.65
CA ALA A 23 1.21 13.25 -9.20
C ALA A 23 0.58 14.01 -10.37
N LYS A 24 1.28 14.17 -11.50
CA LYS A 24 0.73 14.77 -12.72
C LYS A 24 -0.48 13.99 -13.23
N ARG A 25 -0.42 12.66 -13.20
CA ARG A 25 -1.54 11.80 -13.57
C ARG A 25 -2.70 11.98 -12.61
N TYR A 26 -2.42 11.97 -11.29
CA TYR A 26 -3.44 12.13 -10.26
C TYR A 26 -4.15 13.49 -10.38
N ARG A 27 -3.42 14.61 -10.55
CA ARG A 27 -4.02 15.95 -10.77
C ARG A 27 -4.94 15.98 -12.01
N ARG A 28 -4.59 15.24 -13.07
CA ARG A 28 -5.34 15.25 -14.33
C ARG A 28 -6.53 14.30 -14.37
N LYS A 29 -6.39 13.10 -13.78
CA LYS A 29 -7.32 11.97 -13.98
C LYS A 29 -7.88 11.41 -12.68
N GLY A 30 -7.40 11.90 -11.52
CA GLY A 30 -7.71 11.33 -10.22
C GLY A 30 -7.08 9.95 -10.02
N LEU A 31 -7.67 9.17 -9.13
CA LEU A 31 -7.23 7.81 -8.81
C LEU A 31 -7.32 6.86 -10.01
N ASP A 32 -6.42 5.91 -10.07
CA ASP A 32 -6.55 4.76 -10.97
C ASP A 32 -7.69 3.82 -10.53
N SER A 33 -8.08 2.89 -11.42
CA SER A 33 -9.22 2.01 -11.19
C SER A 33 -9.09 1.13 -9.94
N THR A 34 -7.87 0.68 -9.59
CA THR A 34 -7.63 -0.14 -8.40
C THR A 34 -7.76 0.68 -7.13
N SER A 35 -7.12 1.85 -7.07
CA SER A 35 -7.22 2.77 -5.94
C SER A 35 -8.65 3.30 -5.75
N ARG A 36 -9.38 3.52 -6.85
CA ARG A 36 -10.80 3.92 -6.80
C ARG A 36 -11.66 2.85 -6.13
N ARG A 37 -11.49 1.57 -6.48
CA ARG A 37 -12.21 0.45 -5.85
C ARG A 37 -11.96 0.38 -4.34
N ILE A 38 -10.72 0.66 -3.89
CA ILE A 38 -10.42 0.76 -2.46
C ILE A 38 -11.26 1.87 -1.81
N ILE A 39 -11.26 3.07 -2.40
CA ILE A 39 -12.01 4.22 -1.86
C ILE A 39 -13.52 3.92 -1.83
N ASP A 40 -14.06 3.40 -2.94
CA ASP A 40 -15.48 3.11 -3.06
C ASP A 40 -15.91 2.09 -1.99
N PHE A 41 -15.12 1.02 -1.80
CA PHE A 41 -15.40 0.05 -0.75
C PHE A 41 -15.32 0.66 0.66
N VAL A 42 -14.27 1.43 0.96
CA VAL A 42 -14.13 2.09 2.28
C VAL A 42 -15.32 3.02 2.57
N LYS A 43 -15.78 3.76 1.57
CA LYS A 43 -16.98 4.62 1.72
C LYS A 43 -18.22 3.81 2.12
N THR A 44 -18.41 2.62 1.55
CA THR A 44 -19.56 1.74 1.95
C THR A 44 -19.44 1.23 3.38
N GLN A 45 -18.22 1.21 3.94
CA GLN A 45 -17.95 0.76 5.33
C GLN A 45 -18.03 1.89 6.37
N GLY A 46 -18.26 3.14 5.93
CA GLY A 46 -18.33 4.31 6.80
C GLY A 46 -16.93 4.84 7.14
N VAL A 47 -16.49 5.87 6.41
CA VAL A 47 -15.18 6.52 6.56
C VAL A 47 -15.20 7.72 7.51
N GLU A 48 -16.37 8.28 7.77
CA GLU A 48 -16.54 9.51 8.55
C GLU A 48 -15.92 9.38 9.95
N GLY A 49 -15.07 10.33 10.31
CA GLY A 49 -14.38 10.39 11.60
C GLY A 49 -13.32 9.29 11.82
N LYS A 50 -13.06 8.40 10.85
CA LYS A 50 -12.12 7.28 10.99
C LYS A 50 -10.68 7.71 10.77
N THR A 51 -9.76 7.02 11.46
CA THR A 51 -8.33 7.13 11.24
C THR A 51 -7.87 6.15 10.16
N VAL A 52 -6.90 6.56 9.34
CA VAL A 52 -6.35 5.76 8.25
C VAL A 52 -4.84 5.59 8.43
N LEU A 53 -4.33 4.39 8.25
CA LEU A 53 -2.90 4.10 8.10
C LEU A 53 -2.65 3.59 6.68
N GLU A 54 -1.86 4.31 5.90
CA GLU A 54 -1.42 3.87 4.58
C GLU A 54 0.06 3.53 4.60
N VAL A 55 0.39 2.26 4.33
CA VAL A 55 1.77 1.76 4.22
C VAL A 55 2.15 1.72 2.74
N GLY A 56 3.23 2.42 2.38
CA GLY A 56 3.69 2.52 1.00
C GLY A 56 2.72 3.30 0.09
N GLY A 57 2.13 4.38 0.60
CA GLY A 57 1.13 5.18 -0.10
C GLY A 57 1.67 6.06 -1.23
N GLY A 58 2.99 6.13 -1.41
CA GLY A 58 3.65 6.92 -2.45
C GLY A 58 3.29 8.40 -2.35
N ILE A 59 2.65 8.94 -3.39
CA ILE A 59 2.20 10.34 -3.42
C ILE A 59 1.04 10.66 -2.46
N GLY A 60 0.47 9.65 -1.77
CA GLY A 60 -0.61 9.83 -0.81
C GLY A 60 -2.00 10.07 -1.43
N ALA A 61 -2.22 9.64 -2.68
CA ALA A 61 -3.48 9.89 -3.36
C ALA A 61 -4.70 9.24 -2.68
N ILE A 62 -4.55 8.03 -2.13
CA ILE A 62 -5.64 7.32 -1.44
C ILE A 62 -5.99 8.04 -0.13
N GLN A 63 -5.00 8.37 0.70
CA GLN A 63 -5.23 9.08 1.97
C GLN A 63 -5.87 10.46 1.75
N ILE A 64 -5.46 11.20 0.70
CA ILE A 64 -6.07 12.48 0.34
C ILE A 64 -7.57 12.30 0.05
N GLU A 65 -7.92 11.31 -0.76
CA GLU A 65 -9.32 11.07 -1.12
C GLU A 65 -10.16 10.56 0.06
N LEU A 66 -9.58 9.77 0.97
CA LEU A 66 -10.25 9.35 2.21
C LEU A 66 -10.47 10.52 3.17
N LEU A 67 -9.48 11.42 3.31
CA LEU A 67 -9.60 12.62 4.13
C LEU A 67 -10.67 13.58 3.58
N LYS A 68 -10.76 13.74 2.25
CA LYS A 68 -11.85 14.48 1.60
C LYS A 68 -13.21 13.80 1.79
N ALA A 69 -13.23 12.47 1.92
CA ALA A 69 -14.45 11.71 2.16
C ALA A 69 -14.87 11.64 3.63
N GLY A 70 -14.20 12.35 4.54
CA GLY A 70 -14.58 12.48 5.95
C GLY A 70 -13.70 11.73 6.95
N ALA A 71 -12.63 11.01 6.51
CA ALA A 71 -11.67 10.45 7.47
C ALA A 71 -11.07 11.56 8.35
N SER A 72 -10.85 11.32 9.63
CA SER A 72 -10.38 12.36 10.55
C SER A 72 -8.90 12.69 10.40
N ARG A 73 -8.05 11.67 10.28
CA ARG A 73 -6.59 11.79 10.19
C ARG A 73 -6.01 10.61 9.42
N ALA A 74 -4.86 10.82 8.77
CA ALA A 74 -4.11 9.76 8.14
C ALA A 74 -2.68 9.68 8.70
N ILE A 75 -2.16 8.45 8.75
CA ILE A 75 -0.76 8.14 9.03
C ILE A 75 -0.22 7.52 7.74
N SER A 76 0.93 7.96 7.26
CA SER A 76 1.59 7.46 6.08
C SER A 76 2.98 6.98 6.41
N VAL A 77 3.29 5.73 6.10
CA VAL A 77 4.61 5.14 6.32
C VAL A 77 5.21 4.73 4.98
N GLU A 78 6.34 5.34 4.63
CA GLU A 78 7.07 5.07 3.40
C GLU A 78 8.42 4.42 3.67
N LEU A 79 8.84 3.50 2.80
CA LEU A 79 10.15 2.87 2.91
C LEU A 79 11.29 3.80 2.43
N THR A 80 10.99 4.71 1.49
CA THR A 80 11.99 5.61 0.88
C THR A 80 11.53 7.06 0.91
N PRO A 81 12.44 8.04 1.05
CA PRO A 81 12.08 9.45 1.07
C PRO A 81 11.73 10.05 -0.31
N THR A 82 11.81 9.28 -1.38
CA THR A 82 11.72 9.79 -2.76
C THR A 82 10.36 10.38 -3.13
N TYR A 83 9.32 10.03 -2.37
CA TYR A 83 7.95 10.54 -2.60
C TYR A 83 7.57 11.71 -1.68
N GLU A 84 8.37 12.01 -0.65
CA GLU A 84 7.98 12.95 0.42
C GLU A 84 7.74 14.38 -0.10
N GLU A 85 8.61 14.90 -0.97
CA GLU A 85 8.45 16.25 -1.53
C GLU A 85 7.12 16.37 -2.29
N VAL A 86 6.89 15.44 -3.23
CA VAL A 86 5.70 15.45 -4.10
C VAL A 86 4.42 15.19 -3.32
N ALA A 87 4.45 14.31 -2.34
CA ALA A 87 3.32 14.07 -1.45
C ALA A 87 2.99 15.29 -0.61
N GLY A 88 4.02 15.98 -0.07
CA GLY A 88 3.85 17.23 0.65
C GLY A 88 3.25 18.35 -0.22
N GLU A 89 3.61 18.43 -1.51
CA GLU A 89 2.98 19.35 -2.47
C GLU A 89 1.47 19.07 -2.60
N LEU A 90 1.11 17.80 -2.84
CA LEU A 90 -0.30 17.42 -3.00
C LEU A 90 -1.12 17.64 -1.73
N LEU A 91 -0.55 17.41 -0.56
CA LEU A 91 -1.20 17.69 0.72
C LEU A 91 -1.43 19.19 0.94
N ARG A 92 -0.47 20.04 0.57
CA ARG A 92 -0.63 21.50 0.62
C ARG A 92 -1.70 21.98 -0.37
N GLU A 93 -1.69 21.49 -1.59
CA GLU A 93 -2.72 21.78 -2.61
C GLU A 93 -4.13 21.38 -2.13
N ALA A 94 -4.23 20.28 -1.38
CA ALA A 94 -5.49 19.81 -0.83
C ALA A 94 -5.91 20.49 0.50
N GLY A 95 -5.03 21.27 1.14
CA GLY A 95 -5.27 21.87 2.46
C GLY A 95 -5.31 20.82 3.59
N LEU A 96 -4.54 19.74 3.48
CA LEU A 96 -4.62 18.56 4.37
C LEU A 96 -3.34 18.29 5.16
N VAL A 97 -2.36 19.19 5.13
CA VAL A 97 -1.04 19.00 5.76
C VAL A 97 -1.17 18.62 7.24
N ASP A 98 -2.01 19.34 7.99
CA ASP A 98 -2.18 19.15 9.44
C ASP A 98 -2.97 17.87 9.80
N ARG A 99 -3.49 17.16 8.80
CA ARG A 99 -4.28 15.95 8.99
C ARG A 99 -3.53 14.67 8.61
N VAL A 100 -2.25 14.78 8.21
CA VAL A 100 -1.44 13.64 7.79
C VAL A 100 -0.09 13.63 8.50
N ASP A 101 0.20 12.55 9.22
CA ASP A 101 1.52 12.28 9.76
C ASP A 101 2.27 11.38 8.78
N ARG A 102 3.39 11.87 8.23
CA ARG A 102 4.23 11.10 7.32
C ARG A 102 5.55 10.72 7.99
N SER A 103 5.98 9.48 7.78
CA SER A 103 7.26 8.97 8.28
C SER A 103 7.94 8.06 7.25
N VAL A 104 9.27 8.06 7.29
CA VAL A 104 10.09 7.20 6.41
C VAL A 104 10.75 6.14 7.26
N MET A 105 10.28 4.90 7.14
CA MET A 105 10.81 3.74 7.87
C MET A 105 10.35 2.44 7.21
N ASP A 106 11.00 1.33 7.53
CA ASP A 106 10.47 0.00 7.24
C ASP A 106 9.35 -0.31 8.25
N PHE A 107 8.09 -0.24 7.77
CA PHE A 107 6.92 -0.49 8.59
C PHE A 107 6.96 -1.85 9.28
N ALA A 108 7.30 -2.93 8.56
CA ALA A 108 7.32 -4.26 9.15
C ALA A 108 8.44 -4.46 10.18
N ALA A 109 9.51 -3.65 10.10
CA ALA A 109 10.63 -3.72 11.04
C ALA A 109 10.43 -2.83 12.28
N ALA A 110 9.61 -1.78 12.18
CA ALA A 110 9.43 -0.76 13.21
C ALA A 110 7.93 -0.48 13.49
N ALA A 111 7.08 -1.48 13.33
CA ALA A 111 5.62 -1.35 13.47
C ALA A 111 5.21 -0.80 14.85
N GLU A 112 5.95 -1.17 15.90
CA GLU A 112 5.71 -0.69 17.29
C GLU A 112 5.80 0.84 17.46
N ARG A 113 6.38 1.54 16.48
CA ARG A 113 6.47 3.01 16.47
C ARG A 113 5.29 3.67 15.78
N VAL A 114 4.42 2.88 15.17
CA VAL A 114 3.30 3.38 14.37
C VAL A 114 2.00 3.17 15.14
N SER A 115 1.17 4.19 15.20
CA SER A 115 -0.13 4.07 15.87
C SER A 115 -1.10 3.25 15.03
N SER A 116 -1.89 2.40 15.68
CA SER A 116 -2.99 1.67 15.04
C SER A 116 -4.07 2.64 14.53
N ALA A 117 -4.73 2.25 13.44
CA ALA A 117 -5.79 3.03 12.82
C ALA A 117 -7.08 2.19 12.62
N ASP A 118 -8.20 2.86 12.40
CA ASP A 118 -9.46 2.17 12.09
C ASP A 118 -9.34 1.40 10.77
N ILE A 119 -8.66 1.99 9.80
CA ILE A 119 -8.50 1.47 8.43
C ILE A 119 -7.01 1.42 8.09
N VAL A 120 -6.53 0.25 7.71
CA VAL A 120 -5.14 0.06 7.24
C VAL A 120 -5.15 -0.32 5.77
N ILE A 121 -4.27 0.29 4.98
CA ILE A 121 -4.21 0.09 3.52
C ILE A 121 -2.79 -0.22 3.06
N LEU A 122 -2.63 -1.34 2.33
CA LEU A 122 -1.42 -1.73 1.63
C LEU A 122 -1.72 -1.83 0.13
N ASN A 123 -1.62 -0.70 -0.59
CA ASN A 123 -1.89 -0.68 -2.03
C ASN A 123 -0.62 -0.91 -2.84
N ARG A 124 -0.49 -2.08 -3.47
CA ARG A 124 0.67 -2.49 -4.31
C ARG A 124 1.99 -2.59 -3.54
N VAL A 125 1.93 -2.92 -2.27
CA VAL A 125 3.10 -3.02 -1.38
C VAL A 125 3.54 -4.47 -1.20
N ILE A 126 2.61 -5.39 -0.99
CA ILE A 126 2.88 -6.80 -0.66
C ILE A 126 3.78 -7.47 -1.70
N CYS A 127 3.59 -7.19 -2.99
CA CYS A 127 4.41 -7.76 -4.07
C CYS A 127 5.85 -7.24 -4.10
N CYS A 128 6.15 -6.21 -3.35
CA CYS A 128 7.48 -5.60 -3.29
C CYS A 128 8.24 -5.97 -2.00
N TYR A 129 7.58 -6.61 -1.04
CA TYR A 129 8.17 -6.94 0.25
C TYR A 129 8.41 -8.46 0.36
N PRO A 130 9.66 -8.91 0.66
CA PRO A 130 10.00 -10.34 0.65
C PRO A 130 9.36 -11.11 1.79
N ASP A 131 9.32 -10.53 3.00
CA ASP A 131 8.72 -11.13 4.19
C ASP A 131 7.25 -10.71 4.30
N MET A 132 6.41 -11.28 3.42
CA MET A 132 4.99 -11.01 3.37
C MET A 132 4.28 -11.30 4.70
N PRO A 133 4.56 -12.42 5.40
CA PRO A 133 3.89 -12.70 6.67
C PRO A 133 4.16 -11.60 7.71
N ARG A 134 5.39 -11.15 7.84
CA ARG A 134 5.75 -10.08 8.77
C ARG A 134 5.05 -8.77 8.44
N LEU A 135 5.05 -8.37 7.16
CA LEU A 135 4.39 -7.15 6.73
C LEU A 135 2.86 -7.22 6.94
N THR A 136 2.25 -8.32 6.51
CA THR A 136 0.80 -8.50 6.57
C THR A 136 0.31 -8.67 8.00
N GLY A 137 1.06 -9.41 8.83
CA GLY A 137 0.76 -9.58 10.26
C GLY A 137 0.82 -8.23 11.00
N ALA A 138 1.91 -7.46 10.79
CA ALA A 138 2.03 -6.13 11.38
C ALA A 138 0.87 -5.20 10.94
N ALA A 139 0.48 -5.24 9.66
CA ALA A 139 -0.64 -4.45 9.17
C ALA A 139 -1.98 -4.90 9.78
N ALA A 140 -2.17 -6.20 9.94
CA ALA A 140 -3.36 -6.77 10.58
C ALA A 140 -3.47 -6.36 12.07
N ASP A 141 -2.36 -6.35 12.81
CA ASP A 141 -2.33 -5.91 14.22
C ASP A 141 -2.68 -4.42 14.35
N HIS A 142 -2.32 -3.61 13.35
CA HIS A 142 -2.62 -2.17 13.34
C HIS A 142 -4.03 -1.83 12.87
N ALA A 143 -4.75 -2.77 12.25
CA ALA A 143 -6.10 -2.56 11.77
C ALA A 143 -7.14 -2.77 12.89
N ARG A 144 -7.70 -1.70 13.43
CA ARG A 144 -8.76 -1.80 14.46
C ARG A 144 -10.08 -2.30 13.90
N ARG A 145 -10.38 -2.02 12.63
CA ARG A 145 -11.65 -2.37 12.00
C ARG A 145 -11.47 -3.04 10.63
N LEU A 146 -10.63 -2.47 9.76
CA LEU A 146 -10.56 -2.85 8.37
C LEU A 146 -9.12 -2.84 7.86
N LEU A 147 -8.70 -3.93 7.21
CA LEU A 147 -7.46 -4.04 6.46
C LEU A 147 -7.77 -4.20 4.98
N LEU A 148 -7.24 -3.30 4.14
CA LEU A 148 -7.34 -3.40 2.68
C LEU A 148 -5.97 -3.66 2.08
N MET A 149 -5.93 -4.57 1.15
CA MET A 149 -4.68 -4.96 0.49
C MET A 149 -4.90 -5.13 -1.00
N THR A 150 -3.86 -4.82 -1.78
CA THR A 150 -3.85 -5.21 -3.19
C THR A 150 -2.62 -6.06 -3.50
N TYR A 151 -2.82 -7.09 -4.28
CA TYR A 151 -1.77 -7.99 -4.74
C TYR A 151 -2.02 -8.45 -6.17
N PRO A 152 -0.95 -8.82 -6.94
CA PRO A 152 -1.11 -9.28 -8.30
C PRO A 152 -1.86 -10.61 -8.34
N ARG A 153 -2.71 -10.78 -9.35
CA ARG A 153 -3.36 -12.06 -9.63
C ARG A 153 -2.31 -13.11 -10.03
N ARG A 154 -2.52 -14.36 -9.61
CA ARG A 154 -1.64 -15.48 -10.00
C ARG A 154 -2.10 -16.14 -11.31
N THR A 155 -2.28 -15.35 -12.37
CA THR A 155 -2.53 -15.86 -13.72
C THR A 155 -1.22 -16.35 -14.36
N TRP A 156 -1.30 -17.33 -15.25
CA TRP A 156 -0.10 -17.90 -15.88
C TRP A 156 0.73 -16.84 -16.64
N TRP A 157 0.07 -15.97 -17.37
CA TRP A 157 0.72 -14.90 -18.13
C TRP A 157 1.40 -13.85 -17.24
N LEU A 158 0.79 -13.49 -16.09
CA LEU A 158 1.43 -12.61 -15.10
C LEU A 158 2.65 -13.27 -14.47
N ARG A 159 2.58 -14.57 -14.17
CA ARG A 159 3.73 -15.32 -13.64
C ARG A 159 4.90 -15.29 -14.62
N ILE A 160 4.65 -15.53 -15.91
CA ILE A 160 5.68 -15.46 -16.95
C ILE A 160 6.20 -14.03 -17.08
N GLY A 161 5.32 -13.03 -17.22
CA GLY A 161 5.72 -11.63 -17.39
C GLY A 161 6.55 -11.08 -16.23
N LEU A 162 6.14 -11.35 -14.99
CA LEU A 162 6.89 -10.94 -13.80
C LEU A 162 8.19 -11.73 -13.63
N GLY A 163 8.20 -13.01 -13.99
CA GLY A 163 9.41 -13.83 -14.03
C GLY A 163 10.45 -13.25 -15.00
N LEU A 164 10.05 -12.94 -16.23
CA LEU A 164 10.91 -12.27 -17.21
C LEU A 164 11.37 -10.89 -16.74
N GLY A 165 10.48 -10.11 -16.11
CA GLY A 165 10.83 -8.83 -15.52
C GLY A 165 11.90 -8.95 -14.44
N ASN A 166 11.77 -9.93 -13.55
CA ASN A 166 12.77 -10.21 -12.50
C ASN A 166 14.12 -10.64 -13.09
N VAL A 167 14.12 -11.48 -14.15
CA VAL A 167 15.35 -11.87 -14.87
C VAL A 167 16.02 -10.64 -15.48
N LEU A 168 15.24 -9.75 -16.11
CA LEU A 168 15.77 -8.49 -16.66
C LEU A 168 16.37 -7.60 -15.58
N LEU A 169 15.70 -7.43 -14.45
CA LEU A 169 16.21 -6.67 -13.30
C LEU A 169 17.52 -7.27 -12.78
N TRP A 170 17.61 -8.60 -12.69
CA TRP A 170 18.83 -9.29 -12.29
C TRP A 170 19.97 -9.08 -13.29
N LEU A 171 19.72 -9.19 -14.60
CA LEU A 171 20.69 -8.90 -15.65
C LEU A 171 21.19 -7.45 -15.59
N MET A 172 20.31 -6.52 -15.23
CA MET A 172 20.65 -5.11 -15.01
C MET A 172 21.32 -4.86 -13.66
N ARG A 173 21.62 -5.92 -12.88
CA ARG A 173 22.21 -5.85 -11.52
C ARG A 173 21.39 -4.98 -10.56
N ARG A 174 20.05 -5.06 -10.67
CA ARG A 174 19.14 -4.33 -9.77
C ARG A 174 18.77 -5.20 -8.58
N GLU A 175 18.81 -4.63 -7.38
CA GLU A 175 18.49 -5.30 -6.12
C GLU A 175 16.97 -5.46 -5.88
N PHE A 176 16.13 -4.91 -6.75
CA PHE A 176 14.68 -4.99 -6.63
C PHE A 176 14.12 -6.29 -7.23
N HIS A 177 13.15 -6.88 -6.54
CA HIS A 177 12.47 -8.09 -6.97
C HIS A 177 10.95 -7.95 -6.77
N ILE A 178 10.15 -8.49 -7.71
CA ILE A 178 8.71 -8.53 -7.59
C ILE A 178 8.30 -9.93 -7.18
N PHE A 179 7.61 -10.04 -6.05
CA PHE A 179 7.15 -11.28 -5.46
C PHE A 179 5.70 -11.57 -5.85
N LEU A 180 5.40 -12.84 -6.11
CA LEU A 180 4.04 -13.35 -6.31
C LEU A 180 3.63 -14.23 -5.12
N HIS A 181 3.36 -13.61 -4.00
CA HIS A 181 2.91 -14.31 -2.80
C HIS A 181 1.57 -15.01 -3.06
N PRO A 182 1.35 -16.23 -2.50
CA PRO A 182 0.07 -16.93 -2.60
C PRO A 182 -1.04 -16.13 -1.91
N PRO A 183 -2.17 -15.81 -2.59
CA PRO A 183 -3.29 -15.11 -1.95
C PRO A 183 -3.81 -15.82 -0.70
N SER A 184 -3.83 -17.16 -0.71
CA SER A 184 -4.25 -17.95 0.45
C SER A 184 -3.37 -17.71 1.68
N GLN A 185 -2.06 -17.52 1.50
CA GLN A 185 -1.16 -17.20 2.62
C GLN A 185 -1.37 -15.78 3.12
N ILE A 186 -1.59 -14.80 2.23
CA ILE A 186 -1.90 -13.41 2.62
C ILE A 186 -3.15 -13.38 3.50
N ILE A 187 -4.21 -14.04 3.07
CA ILE A 187 -5.48 -14.10 3.80
C ILE A 187 -5.33 -14.90 5.10
N ALA A 188 -4.64 -16.06 5.06
CA ALA A 188 -4.41 -16.88 6.26
C ALA A 188 -3.63 -16.11 7.33
N THR A 189 -2.52 -15.45 6.96
CA THR A 189 -1.76 -14.62 7.90
C THR A 189 -2.63 -13.53 8.54
N SER A 190 -3.47 -12.84 7.74
CA SER A 190 -4.39 -11.84 8.30
C SER A 190 -5.43 -12.48 9.25
N GLY A 191 -5.90 -13.70 8.94
CA GLY A 191 -6.83 -14.46 9.78
C GLY A 191 -6.23 -14.86 11.12
N GLU A 192 -4.95 -15.25 11.15
CA GLU A 192 -4.21 -15.55 12.39
C GLU A 192 -4.15 -14.35 13.35
N HIS A 193 -4.29 -13.13 12.80
CA HIS A 193 -4.38 -11.88 13.55
C HIS A 193 -5.83 -11.39 13.79
N GLY A 194 -6.82 -12.27 13.65
CA GLY A 194 -8.24 -11.99 14.00
C GLY A 194 -9.01 -11.16 12.97
N LEU A 195 -8.62 -11.22 11.70
CA LEU A 195 -9.31 -10.54 10.60
C LEU A 195 -10.00 -11.56 9.68
N GLU A 196 -11.25 -11.29 9.32
CA GLU A 196 -12.05 -12.12 8.42
C GLU A 196 -12.22 -11.46 7.05
N PRO A 197 -12.11 -12.21 5.94
CA PRO A 197 -12.26 -11.65 4.60
C PRO A 197 -13.71 -11.22 4.34
N VAL A 198 -13.88 -9.99 3.85
CA VAL A 198 -15.18 -9.40 3.50
C VAL A 198 -15.25 -8.94 2.05
N LEU A 199 -14.13 -8.89 1.34
CA LEU A 199 -14.04 -8.58 -0.09
C LEU A 199 -12.87 -9.32 -0.74
N ASP A 200 -13.10 -9.90 -1.92
CA ASP A 200 -12.08 -10.42 -2.83
C ASP A 200 -12.47 -10.05 -4.27
N GLU A 201 -12.14 -8.83 -4.68
CA GLU A 201 -12.51 -8.30 -5.99
C GLU A 201 -11.34 -8.40 -6.98
N LYS A 202 -11.48 -9.28 -7.97
CA LYS A 202 -10.46 -9.54 -8.99
C LYS A 202 -10.56 -8.57 -10.15
N GLY A 203 -9.56 -7.67 -10.29
CA GLY A 203 -9.38 -6.86 -11.48
C GLY A 203 -8.54 -7.55 -12.56
N PHE A 204 -8.09 -6.81 -13.57
CA PHE A 204 -7.28 -7.38 -14.65
C PHE A 204 -5.90 -7.88 -14.14
N ILE A 205 -5.15 -7.03 -13.45
CA ILE A 205 -3.83 -7.34 -12.87
C ILE A 205 -3.94 -7.52 -11.35
N TRP A 206 -4.66 -6.64 -10.68
CA TRP A 206 -4.71 -6.52 -9.23
C TRP A 206 -6.00 -7.10 -8.66
N THR A 207 -5.87 -7.85 -7.57
CA THR A 207 -6.98 -8.18 -6.67
C THR A 207 -7.02 -7.12 -5.58
N VAL A 208 -8.20 -6.64 -5.24
CA VAL A 208 -8.48 -5.86 -4.04
C VAL A 208 -9.11 -6.79 -3.02
N ALA A 209 -8.45 -6.98 -1.90
CA ALA A 209 -8.97 -7.75 -0.78
C ALA A 209 -9.21 -6.82 0.41
N ALA A 210 -10.31 -7.04 1.12
CA ALA A 210 -10.57 -6.38 2.40
C ALA A 210 -10.91 -7.43 3.44
N LEU A 211 -10.38 -7.20 4.65
CA LEU A 211 -10.64 -8.02 5.82
C LEU A 211 -11.12 -7.12 6.96
N ARG A 212 -12.03 -7.63 7.77
CA ARG A 212 -12.61 -6.92 8.90
C ARG A 212 -12.21 -7.61 10.19
N ARG A 213 -11.97 -6.83 11.25
CA ARG A 213 -11.78 -7.35 12.60
C ARG A 213 -13.03 -8.08 13.03
N ALA A 214 -12.89 -9.34 13.47
CA ALA A 214 -13.96 -10.07 14.11
C ALA A 214 -14.44 -9.30 15.36
N ALA A 215 -15.75 -9.32 15.61
CA ALA A 215 -16.37 -8.62 16.73
C ALA A 215 -16.02 -9.28 18.07
#